data_de69ae5f7fdc658a04f39401df2e74b1
#
_entry.id   de69ae5f7fdc658a04f39401df2e74b1
#
_cell.length_a   1.000
_cell.length_b   1.000
_cell.length_c   1.000
_cell.angle_alpha   90.00
_cell.angle_beta   90.00
_cell.angle_gamma   90.00
#
_symmetry.space_group_name_H-M   'P 1'
#
loop_
_entity.id
_entity.type
_entity.pdbx_description
1 polymer ?
#
loop_
_entity_poly.entity_id
_entity_poly.type
_entity_poly.pdbx_seq_one_letter_code
_entity_poly.pdbx_strand_id
1 'polypeptide(L)'
;MSVNGFDKGEEGGPASCDRQYHSDDQFLVSLGSMWYGSGNRCGKTIHITSADGHCVVAMVVDECGRESGCSENEISTSAAVWRAFGLDTNVGEVFVSWLDTN
;
A
#
# COMPACT_ATOMS: atom_id res chain seq x y z
N MET A 1 6.62 3.75 -4.38
CA MET A 1 5.96 3.31 -3.13
C MET A 1 6.14 4.40 -2.07
N SER A 2 5.04 4.83 -1.51
CA SER A 2 5.03 5.77 -0.39
C SER A 2 4.49 5.08 0.86
N VAL A 3 4.54 5.76 2.01
CA VAL A 3 3.97 5.21 3.24
C VAL A 3 2.57 5.80 3.47
N ASN A 4 1.67 4.99 4.00
CA ASN A 4 0.30 5.40 4.33
C ASN A 4 -0.09 4.87 5.71
N GLY A 5 -0.88 5.65 6.44
CA GLY A 5 -1.44 5.20 7.71
C GLY A 5 -2.83 4.62 7.52
N PHE A 6 -3.07 3.46 8.10
CA PHE A 6 -4.33 2.74 7.98
C PHE A 6 -5.10 2.70 9.30
N ASP A 7 -4.46 3.09 10.39
CA ASP A 7 -5.08 3.11 11.71
C ASP A 7 -6.06 4.27 11.85
N LYS A 8 -6.98 4.11 12.78
CA LYS A 8 -7.94 5.16 13.11
C LYS A 8 -7.20 6.40 13.61
N GLY A 9 -7.62 7.57 13.10
CA GLY A 9 -6.98 8.83 13.46
C GLY A 9 -5.84 9.23 12.56
N GLU A 10 -5.47 8.38 11.62
CA GLU A 10 -4.48 8.69 10.61
C GLU A 10 -5.18 9.17 9.33
N GLU A 11 -4.42 9.29 8.25
CA GLU A 11 -4.96 9.90 7.03
C GLU A 11 -6.09 9.09 6.41
N GLY A 12 -7.00 9.78 5.77
CA GLY A 12 -7.92 9.22 4.80
C GLY A 12 -9.11 8.43 5.30
N GLY A 13 -9.29 8.26 6.59
CA GLY A 13 -10.44 7.51 7.11
C GLY A 13 -10.31 6.01 6.87
N PRO A 14 -11.43 5.26 6.94
CA PRO A 14 -11.40 3.81 6.79
C PRO A 14 -11.04 3.38 5.37
N ALA A 15 -10.47 2.18 5.25
CA ALA A 15 -10.03 1.62 3.98
C ALA A 15 -11.21 1.41 3.01
N SER A 16 -10.97 1.65 1.73
CA SER A 16 -12.03 1.60 0.71
C SER A 16 -12.60 0.21 0.49
N CYS A 17 -11.78 -0.83 0.68
CA CYS A 17 -12.20 -2.20 0.38
C CYS A 17 -13.28 -2.71 1.34
N ASP A 18 -13.19 -2.36 2.62
CA ASP A 18 -14.08 -2.93 3.64
C ASP A 18 -14.65 -1.89 4.60
N ARG A 19 -14.34 -0.61 4.39
CA ARG A 19 -14.80 0.49 5.24
C ARG A 19 -14.34 0.36 6.69
N GLN A 20 -13.18 -0.28 6.92
CA GLN A 20 -12.62 -0.49 8.25
C GLN A 20 -11.23 0.10 8.35
N TYR A 21 -10.82 0.39 9.58
CA TYR A 21 -9.44 0.74 9.89
C TYR A 21 -8.64 -0.53 10.10
N HIS A 22 -7.33 -0.46 9.83
CA HIS A 22 -6.43 -1.60 9.98
C HIS A 22 -5.19 -1.18 10.76
N SER A 23 -4.52 -2.13 11.38
CA SER A 23 -3.28 -1.85 12.09
C SER A 23 -2.13 -1.63 11.13
N ASP A 24 -1.34 -0.58 11.37
CA ASP A 24 -0.13 -0.30 10.60
C ASP A 24 0.96 -1.36 10.79
N ASP A 25 0.76 -2.28 11.74
CA ASP A 25 1.65 -3.43 11.94
C ASP A 25 1.33 -4.59 11.00
N GLN A 26 0.24 -4.52 10.24
CA GLN A 26 -0.10 -5.49 9.22
C GLN A 26 0.54 -5.07 7.88
N PHE A 27 0.79 -6.05 7.01
CA PHE A 27 1.33 -5.80 5.67
C PHE A 27 0.18 -5.43 4.73
N LEU A 28 0.00 -4.13 4.52
CA LEU A 28 -1.14 -3.57 3.80
C LEU A 28 -0.67 -2.67 2.68
N VAL A 29 -1.48 -2.59 1.61
CA VAL A 29 -1.19 -1.72 0.47
C VAL A 29 -2.46 -1.05 -0.05
N SER A 30 -2.30 0.23 -0.43
CA SER A 30 -3.27 0.99 -1.21
C SER A 30 -2.75 1.07 -2.65
N LEU A 31 -3.64 0.83 -3.60
CA LEU A 31 -3.28 0.92 -5.02
C LEU A 31 -3.75 2.23 -5.63
N GLY A 32 -2.94 2.81 -6.50
CA GLY A 32 -3.35 3.94 -7.31
C GLY A 32 -4.63 3.59 -8.09
N SER A 33 -5.44 4.59 -8.42
CA SER A 33 -6.79 4.38 -8.97
C SER A 33 -6.79 3.51 -10.21
N MET A 34 -5.74 3.58 -11.04
CA MET A 34 -5.65 2.77 -12.25
C MET A 34 -5.68 1.26 -11.93
N TRP A 35 -4.95 0.84 -10.89
CA TRP A 35 -4.87 -0.57 -10.51
C TRP A 35 -5.98 -0.99 -9.56
N TYR A 36 -6.46 -0.06 -8.76
CA TYR A 36 -7.58 -0.33 -7.87
C TYR A 36 -8.83 -0.68 -8.68
N GLY A 37 -9.06 0.06 -9.76
CA GLY A 37 -10.23 -0.09 -10.61
C GLY A 37 -11.50 0.09 -9.81
N SER A 38 -12.35 -0.93 -9.82
CA SER A 38 -13.59 -0.94 -9.03
C SER A 38 -13.48 -1.86 -7.81
N GLY A 39 -12.27 -2.08 -7.32
CA GLY A 39 -12.04 -2.92 -6.14
C GLY A 39 -11.76 -4.37 -6.47
N ASN A 40 -11.40 -4.67 -7.71
CA ASN A 40 -11.16 -6.05 -8.15
C ASN A 40 -10.03 -6.75 -7.38
N ARG A 41 -9.08 -5.98 -6.85
CA ARG A 41 -7.96 -6.54 -6.10
C ARG A 41 -8.16 -6.51 -4.59
N CYS A 42 -9.30 -6.02 -4.10
CA CYS A 42 -9.56 -5.95 -2.65
C CYS A 42 -9.46 -7.33 -2.01
N GLY A 43 -8.73 -7.40 -0.91
CA GLY A 43 -8.53 -8.65 -0.17
C GLY A 43 -7.52 -9.60 -0.79
N LYS A 44 -7.02 -9.29 -1.97
CA LYS A 44 -5.97 -10.09 -2.62
C LYS A 44 -4.61 -9.59 -2.19
N THR A 45 -3.60 -10.41 -2.40
CA THR A 45 -2.22 -10.03 -2.07
C THR A 45 -1.42 -9.74 -3.32
N ILE A 46 -0.38 -8.92 -3.15
CA ILE A 46 0.60 -8.64 -4.19
C ILE A 46 1.99 -8.89 -3.65
N HIS A 47 2.92 -9.23 -4.54
CA HIS A 47 4.35 -9.32 -4.23
C HIS A 47 4.98 -7.99 -4.60
N ILE A 48 5.60 -7.34 -3.64
CA ILE A 48 6.31 -6.07 -3.85
C ILE A 48 7.81 -6.38 -3.77
N THR A 49 8.56 -5.97 -4.79
CA THR A 49 9.99 -6.23 -4.85
C THR A 49 10.76 -4.91 -4.90
N SER A 50 11.71 -4.74 -4.01
CA SER A 50 12.59 -3.58 -3.98
C SER A 50 13.75 -3.75 -4.96
N ALA A 51 14.49 -2.66 -5.19
CA ALA A 51 15.61 -2.65 -6.14
C ALA A 51 16.72 -3.63 -5.77
N ASP A 52 16.88 -3.96 -4.48
CA ASP A 52 17.89 -4.90 -4.00
C ASP A 52 17.42 -6.36 -4.01
N GLY A 53 16.22 -6.63 -4.52
CA GLY A 53 15.70 -7.97 -4.68
C GLY A 53 14.89 -8.50 -3.51
N HIS A 54 14.72 -7.74 -2.43
CA HIS A 54 13.85 -8.14 -1.34
C HIS A 54 12.38 -8.10 -1.78
N CYS A 55 11.59 -9.06 -1.32
CA CYS A 55 10.19 -9.17 -1.66
C CYS A 55 9.34 -9.21 -0.39
N VAL A 56 8.25 -8.46 -0.37
CA VAL A 56 7.27 -8.47 0.72
C VAL A 56 5.88 -8.67 0.12
N VAL A 57 5.08 -9.53 0.74
CA VAL A 57 3.69 -9.76 0.32
C VAL A 57 2.78 -8.90 1.18
N ALA A 58 1.90 -8.14 0.55
CA ALA A 58 0.96 -7.25 1.24
C ALA A 58 -0.45 -7.42 0.69
N MET A 59 -1.45 -7.18 1.55
CA MET A 59 -2.85 -7.32 1.18
C MET A 59 -3.42 -5.97 0.73
N VAL A 60 -4.15 -5.98 -0.38
CA VAL A 60 -4.81 -4.79 -0.90
C VAL A 60 -6.05 -4.50 -0.05
N VAL A 61 -6.09 -3.31 0.56
CA VAL A 61 -7.22 -2.90 1.40
C VAL A 61 -7.82 -1.55 1.00
N ASP A 62 -7.13 -0.77 0.14
CA ASP A 62 -7.53 0.60 -0.08
C ASP A 62 -7.14 1.09 -1.47
N GLU A 63 -7.74 2.21 -1.85
CA GLU A 63 -7.39 2.99 -3.03
C GLU A 63 -6.59 4.22 -2.61
N CYS A 64 -5.51 4.50 -3.34
CA CYS A 64 -4.71 5.71 -3.14
C CYS A 64 -5.13 6.71 -4.21
N GLY A 65 -6.00 7.64 -3.85
CA GLY A 65 -6.58 8.57 -4.80
C GLY A 65 -5.74 9.80 -5.07
N ARG A 66 -6.07 10.52 -6.15
CA ARG A 66 -5.39 11.76 -6.51
C ARG A 66 -5.51 12.82 -5.43
N GLU A 67 -6.67 12.91 -4.79
CA GLU A 67 -6.92 13.88 -3.72
C GLU A 67 -6.05 13.63 -2.50
N SER A 68 -5.48 12.44 -2.38
CA SER A 68 -4.50 12.12 -1.34
C SER A 68 -3.06 12.32 -1.82
N GLY A 69 -2.88 12.84 -3.04
CA GLY A 69 -1.56 13.09 -3.60
C GLY A 69 -0.94 11.90 -4.29
N CYS A 70 -1.70 10.85 -4.54
CA CYS A 70 -1.21 9.62 -5.16
C CYS A 70 -1.32 9.69 -6.68
N SER A 71 -0.27 9.28 -7.38
CA SER A 71 -0.35 9.09 -8.83
C SER A 71 -1.16 7.84 -9.15
N GLU A 72 -1.75 7.78 -10.34
CA GLU A 72 -2.60 6.65 -10.73
C GLU A 72 -1.86 5.32 -10.75
N ASN A 73 -0.55 5.35 -10.96
CA ASN A 73 0.29 4.17 -11.01
C ASN A 73 1.21 4.05 -9.79
N GLU A 74 0.81 4.62 -8.69
CA GLU A 74 1.57 4.56 -7.44
C GLU A 74 0.95 3.54 -6.50
N ILE A 75 1.76 2.96 -5.60
CA ILE A 75 1.26 2.20 -4.46
C ILE A 75 1.72 2.87 -3.18
N SER A 76 0.93 2.69 -2.13
CA SER A 76 1.25 3.22 -0.81
C SER A 76 1.05 2.10 0.20
N THR A 77 2.01 1.93 1.11
CA THR A 77 2.01 0.77 2.00
C THR A 77 2.08 1.17 3.47
N SER A 78 1.72 0.22 4.33
CA SER A 78 1.84 0.40 5.77
C SER A 78 3.30 0.49 6.20
N ALA A 79 3.53 1.07 7.38
CA ALA A 79 4.87 1.16 7.96
C ALA A 79 5.51 -0.21 8.13
N ALA A 80 4.70 -1.25 8.40
CA ALA A 80 5.21 -2.62 8.55
C ALA A 80 5.92 -3.11 7.28
N VAL A 81 5.38 -2.76 6.09
CA VAL A 81 6.02 -3.12 4.82
C VAL A 81 7.38 -2.44 4.71
N TRP A 82 7.45 -1.15 5.05
CA TRP A 82 8.71 -0.39 5.02
C TRP A 82 9.75 -1.03 5.95
N ARG A 83 9.33 -1.38 7.17
CA ARG A 83 10.23 -2.04 8.13
C ARG A 83 10.74 -3.38 7.61
N ALA A 84 9.86 -4.15 6.96
CA ALA A 84 10.24 -5.45 6.38
C ALA A 84 11.30 -5.30 5.29
N PHE A 85 11.27 -4.18 4.54
CA PHE A 85 12.29 -3.87 3.55
C PHE A 85 13.56 -3.27 4.17
N GLY A 86 13.54 -2.91 5.45
CA GLY A 86 14.64 -2.20 6.08
C GLY A 86 14.71 -0.75 5.68
N LEU A 87 13.61 -0.15 5.26
CA LEU A 87 13.55 1.23 4.79
C LEU A 87 13.03 2.17 5.87
N ASP A 88 13.59 3.38 5.90
CA ASP A 88 13.14 4.45 6.77
C ASP A 88 11.99 5.18 6.10
N THR A 89 10.85 5.29 6.79
CA THR A 89 9.67 5.96 6.27
C THR A 89 9.91 7.45 5.98
N ASN A 90 10.94 8.05 6.61
CA ASN A 90 11.30 9.44 6.35
C ASN A 90 11.87 9.67 4.96
N VAL A 91 12.27 8.63 4.25
CA VAL A 91 12.71 8.74 2.85
C VAL A 91 11.58 9.25 1.95
N GLY A 92 10.35 8.91 2.27
CA GLY A 92 9.16 9.42 1.61
C GLY A 92 8.69 8.59 0.44
N GLU A 93 9.59 8.20 -0.45
CA GLU A 93 9.22 7.44 -1.66
C GLU A 93 10.39 6.62 -2.16
N VAL A 94 10.11 5.39 -2.59
CA VAL A 94 11.10 4.50 -3.20
C VAL A 94 10.50 3.80 -4.41
N PHE A 95 11.34 3.47 -5.38
CA PHE A 95 10.91 2.68 -6.53
C PHE A 95 10.83 1.20 -6.15
N VAL A 96 9.73 0.59 -6.53
CA VAL A 96 9.51 -0.86 -6.37
C VAL A 96 8.79 -1.37 -7.60
N SER A 97 8.80 -2.68 -7.79
CA SER A 97 7.92 -3.36 -8.73
C SER A 97 6.97 -4.25 -7.95
N TRP A 98 5.85 -4.61 -8.57
CA TRP A 98 4.92 -5.51 -7.90
C TRP A 98 4.15 -6.35 -8.92
N LEU A 99 3.70 -7.52 -8.45
CA LEU A 99 2.92 -8.46 -9.24
C LEU A 99 1.81 -9.04 -8.37
N ASP A 100 0.70 -9.41 -9.01
CA ASP A 100 -0.33 -10.18 -8.33
C ASP A 100 0.26 -11.53 -7.91
N THR A 101 -0.22 -12.09 -6.78
CA THR A 101 0.35 -13.33 -6.25
C THR A 101 -0.10 -14.58 -7.01
N ASN A 102 -1.10 -14.46 -7.87
CA ASN A 102 -1.60 -15.61 -8.63
C ASN A 102 -1.93 -15.25 -10.06
#